data_8643d02becd6075df1404a7c3531b0e4
#
_entry.id   8643d02becd6075df1404a7c3531b0e4
#
_cell.length_a   1.000
_cell.length_b   1.000
_cell.length_c   1.000
_cell.angle_alpha   90.00
_cell.angle_beta   90.00
_cell.angle_gamma   90.00
#
_symmetry.space_group_name_H-M   'P 1'
#
loop_
_entity.id
_entity.type
_entity.pdbx_description
1 polymer ?
#
loop_
_entity_poly.entity_id
_entity_poly.type
_entity_poly.pdbx_seq_one_letter_code
_entity_poly.pdbx_strand_id
1 'polypeptide(L)'
;MRYTTSMDQEMKRRVTACAAGFSLPRYRELPAVGLYLDQTVQLVNSCFRGFPGVELTPSMVSNYVKKGVISHPVKKKYSREQLASLIYIVLSKNVLSLENIDTLFQMQRAHCTAAEAYDYFCDEVENCLPFIFEASSSIRDLDPDANDEKRLLRGTIVAAVNKMYLDCCFVAMRQEQALWPGILGDLE
;
A
#
# COMPACT_ATOMS: atom_id res chain seq x y z
N MET A 1 21.75 12.80 16.34
CA MET A 1 21.35 11.87 15.28
C MET A 1 22.61 11.37 14.61
N ARG A 2 22.92 10.07 14.66
CA ARG A 2 24.10 9.49 13.99
C ARG A 2 23.63 8.84 12.70
N TYR A 3 24.15 9.25 11.57
CA TYR A 3 23.94 8.62 10.28
C TYR A 3 25.08 7.62 10.02
N THR A 4 24.75 6.43 9.54
CA THR A 4 25.74 5.54 8.96
C THR A 4 25.95 5.91 7.49
N THR A 5 27.19 5.82 7.01
CA THR A 5 27.55 6.13 5.62
C THR A 5 27.20 5.00 4.64
N SER A 6 26.84 3.81 5.15
CA SER A 6 26.44 2.65 4.36
C SER A 6 25.53 1.74 5.19
N MET A 7 24.68 0.98 4.53
CA MET A 7 23.90 -0.09 5.16
C MET A 7 24.79 -1.30 5.39
N ASP A 8 24.88 -1.75 6.64
CA ASP A 8 25.51 -3.02 6.98
C ASP A 8 24.62 -4.22 6.64
N GLN A 9 25.12 -5.43 6.82
CA GLN A 9 24.38 -6.66 6.50
C GLN A 9 23.12 -6.85 7.35
N GLU A 10 23.16 -6.42 8.61
CA GLU A 10 22.03 -6.54 9.53
C GLU A 10 20.90 -5.57 9.12
N MET A 11 21.21 -4.33 8.77
CA MET A 11 20.25 -3.37 8.23
C MET A 11 19.59 -3.89 6.95
N LYS A 12 20.38 -4.46 6.02
CA LYS A 12 19.85 -5.07 4.80
C LYS A 12 18.88 -6.21 5.10
N ARG A 13 19.25 -7.11 6.02
CA ARG A 13 18.35 -8.20 6.44
C ARG A 13 17.04 -7.69 7.00
N ARG A 14 17.07 -6.64 7.84
CA ARG A 14 15.86 -6.02 8.40
C ARG A 14 14.97 -5.43 7.32
N VAL A 15 15.55 -4.71 6.36
CA VAL A 15 14.80 -4.15 5.24
C VAL A 15 14.16 -5.26 4.40
N THR A 16 14.92 -6.30 4.05
CA THR A 16 14.39 -7.46 3.31
C THR A 16 13.28 -8.18 4.11
N ALA A 17 13.44 -8.29 5.44
CA ALA A 17 12.46 -8.94 6.30
C ALA A 17 11.10 -8.20 6.32
N CYS A 18 11.06 -6.88 6.04
CA CYS A 18 9.78 -6.15 5.93
C CYS A 18 8.86 -6.71 4.84
N ALA A 19 9.45 -7.31 3.80
CA ALA A 19 8.69 -7.92 2.69
C ALA A 19 8.30 -9.38 2.95
N ALA A 20 8.87 -10.01 3.97
CA ALA A 20 8.64 -11.42 4.26
C ALA A 20 7.19 -11.65 4.69
N GLY A 21 6.48 -12.53 3.98
CA GLY A 21 5.10 -12.86 4.29
C GLY A 21 4.09 -11.72 4.06
N PHE A 22 4.49 -10.63 3.39
CA PHE A 22 3.55 -9.56 3.06
C PHE A 22 2.43 -10.07 2.17
N SER A 23 1.19 -9.80 2.56
CA SER A 23 0.00 -10.05 1.76
C SER A 23 -1.07 -9.01 2.06
N LEU A 24 -1.86 -8.68 1.05
CA LEU A 24 -3.04 -7.83 1.18
C LEU A 24 -4.31 -8.71 1.24
N PRO A 25 -5.29 -8.35 2.08
CA PRO A 25 -6.56 -9.04 2.08
C PRO A 25 -7.22 -8.89 0.70
N ARG A 26 -7.71 -9.97 0.12
CA ARG A 26 -8.46 -9.94 -1.15
C ARG A 26 -9.80 -9.22 -0.96
N TYR A 27 -10.40 -8.74 -2.04
CA TYR A 27 -11.65 -7.99 -1.96
C TYR A 27 -12.74 -8.71 -1.14
N ARG A 28 -12.90 -10.02 -1.36
CA ARG A 28 -13.87 -10.84 -0.61
C ARG A 28 -13.59 -10.95 0.89
N GLU A 29 -12.32 -10.77 1.31
CA GLU A 29 -11.86 -10.86 2.70
C GLU A 29 -12.04 -9.54 3.45
N LEU A 30 -12.18 -8.43 2.71
CA LEU A 30 -12.54 -7.16 3.30
C LEU A 30 -13.94 -7.22 3.91
N PRO A 31 -14.20 -6.54 5.05
CA PRO A 31 -15.49 -6.56 5.73
C PRO A 31 -16.67 -6.24 4.81
N ALA A 32 -17.66 -7.13 4.78
CA ALA A 32 -18.91 -6.89 4.04
C ALA A 32 -19.79 -5.87 4.74
N VAL A 33 -19.66 -5.77 6.05
CA VAL A 33 -20.36 -4.77 6.89
C VAL A 33 -19.57 -3.48 6.90
N GLY A 34 -20.25 -2.35 6.65
CA GLY A 34 -19.60 -1.05 6.65
C GLY A 34 -18.96 -0.71 8.00
N LEU A 35 -17.76 -0.13 7.96
CA LEU A 35 -16.96 0.25 9.12
C LEU A 35 -17.07 1.74 9.42
N TYR A 36 -17.03 2.12 10.70
CA TYR A 36 -16.88 3.51 11.09
C TYR A 36 -15.47 4.03 10.78
N LEU A 37 -15.28 5.34 10.74
CA LEU A 37 -14.03 6.00 10.34
C LEU A 37 -12.79 5.43 11.06
N ASP A 38 -12.83 5.33 12.39
CA ASP A 38 -11.68 4.86 13.16
C ASP A 38 -11.34 3.38 12.85
N GLN A 39 -12.36 2.53 12.68
CA GLN A 39 -12.19 1.13 12.29
C GLN A 39 -11.62 1.01 10.88
N THR A 40 -12.08 1.88 9.96
CA THR A 40 -11.57 1.99 8.59
C THR A 40 -10.09 2.33 8.59
N VAL A 41 -9.70 3.36 9.32
CA VAL A 41 -8.29 3.80 9.44
C VAL A 41 -7.43 2.69 10.05
N GLN A 42 -7.91 2.05 11.11
CA GLN A 42 -7.21 0.95 11.76
C GLN A 42 -6.99 -0.24 10.82
N LEU A 43 -8.02 -0.65 10.07
CA LEU A 43 -7.93 -1.75 9.11
C LEU A 43 -6.94 -1.42 7.99
N VAL A 44 -7.05 -0.24 7.37
CA VAL A 44 -6.15 0.15 6.27
C VAL A 44 -4.69 0.21 6.75
N ASN A 45 -4.45 0.78 7.93
CA ASN A 45 -3.10 0.85 8.49
C ASN A 45 -2.54 -0.54 8.87
N SER A 46 -3.41 -1.49 9.24
CA SER A 46 -2.97 -2.87 9.52
C SER A 46 -2.43 -3.58 8.27
N CYS A 47 -2.91 -3.23 7.07
CA CYS A 47 -2.43 -3.80 5.81
C CYS A 47 -0.95 -3.44 5.51
N PHE A 48 -0.47 -2.33 6.04
CA PHE A 48 0.89 -1.83 5.79
C PHE A 48 1.71 -1.68 7.06
N ARG A 49 1.37 -2.49 8.08
CA ARG A 49 2.12 -2.47 9.35
C ARG A 49 3.60 -2.75 9.08
N GLY A 50 4.47 -1.92 9.65
CA GLY A 50 5.92 -2.05 9.49
C GLY A 50 6.50 -1.25 8.32
N PHE A 51 5.69 -0.65 7.46
CA PHE A 51 6.17 0.23 6.39
C PHE A 51 6.01 1.71 6.78
N PRO A 52 7.12 2.42 7.02
CA PRO A 52 7.06 3.84 7.39
C PRO A 52 6.49 4.68 6.23
N GLY A 53 5.74 5.72 6.58
CA GLY A 53 5.18 6.65 5.58
C GLY A 53 3.94 6.15 4.82
N VAL A 54 3.48 4.91 5.10
CA VAL A 54 2.29 4.34 4.46
C VAL A 54 1.14 4.30 5.47
N GLU A 55 0.79 5.47 6.02
CA GLU A 55 -0.26 5.59 7.03
C GLU A 55 -1.43 6.43 6.53
N LEU A 56 -2.63 6.02 6.93
CA LEU A 56 -3.88 6.74 6.75
C LEU A 56 -4.28 7.42 8.05
N THR A 57 -4.78 8.65 7.97
CA THR A 57 -5.34 9.36 9.12
C THR A 57 -6.81 9.70 8.89
N PRO A 58 -7.62 9.93 9.94
CA PRO A 58 -9.01 10.35 9.80
C PRO A 58 -9.16 11.63 8.98
N SER A 59 -8.23 12.58 9.11
CA SER A 59 -8.25 13.84 8.35
C SER A 59 -7.97 13.61 6.85
N MET A 60 -7.11 12.65 6.50
CA MET A 60 -6.89 12.25 5.11
C MET A 60 -8.15 11.68 4.48
N VAL A 61 -8.82 10.74 5.16
CA VAL A 61 -10.08 10.16 4.68
C VAL A 61 -11.12 11.25 4.45
N SER A 62 -11.29 12.16 5.43
CA SER A 62 -12.21 13.30 5.31
C SER A 62 -11.88 14.19 4.11
N ASN A 63 -10.59 14.43 3.84
CA ASN A 63 -10.14 15.19 2.68
C ASN A 63 -10.46 14.46 1.36
N TYR A 64 -10.26 13.14 1.28
CA TYR A 64 -10.58 12.35 0.08
C TYR A 64 -12.07 12.35 -0.24
N VAL A 65 -12.92 12.27 0.79
CA VAL A 65 -14.39 12.42 0.65
C VAL A 65 -14.73 13.83 0.21
N LYS A 66 -14.16 14.87 0.83
CA LYS A 66 -14.40 16.27 0.45
C LYS A 66 -13.99 16.56 -1.00
N LYS A 67 -12.93 15.95 -1.47
CA LYS A 67 -12.43 16.08 -2.86
C LYS A 67 -13.17 15.19 -3.87
N GLY A 68 -14.09 14.34 -3.42
CA GLY A 68 -14.88 13.45 -4.28
C GLY A 68 -14.13 12.20 -4.78
N VAL A 69 -12.86 12.00 -4.38
CA VAL A 69 -12.08 10.78 -4.74
C VAL A 69 -12.69 9.54 -4.11
N ILE A 70 -13.18 9.68 -2.89
CA ILE A 70 -13.97 8.65 -2.17
C ILE A 70 -15.40 9.18 -2.02
N SER A 71 -16.39 8.34 -2.33
CA SER A 71 -17.80 8.67 -2.13
C SER A 71 -18.14 8.90 -0.64
N HIS A 72 -19.22 9.61 -0.36
CA HIS A 72 -19.67 9.82 1.02
C HIS A 72 -20.06 8.50 1.69
N PRO A 73 -19.64 8.27 2.96
CA PRO A 73 -20.02 7.08 3.70
C PRO A 73 -21.55 7.07 3.98
N VAL A 74 -22.17 5.91 3.87
CA VAL A 74 -23.61 5.73 4.18
C VAL A 74 -23.78 5.53 5.68
N LYS A 75 -24.59 6.38 6.32
CA LYS A 75 -24.80 6.35 7.79
C LYS A 75 -23.47 6.34 8.58
N LYS A 76 -22.49 7.14 8.14
CA LYS A 76 -21.12 7.25 8.69
C LYS A 76 -20.31 5.95 8.58
N LYS A 77 -20.70 4.99 7.75
CA LYS A 77 -20.00 3.72 7.53
C LYS A 77 -19.43 3.66 6.12
N TYR A 78 -18.18 3.25 6.03
CA TYR A 78 -17.43 3.02 4.79
C TYR A 78 -17.65 1.59 4.30
N SER A 79 -18.03 1.44 3.05
CA SER A 79 -18.29 0.15 2.41
C SER A 79 -16.99 -0.59 2.08
N ARG A 80 -17.10 -1.88 1.70
CA ARG A 80 -15.98 -2.70 1.21
C ARG A 80 -15.25 -2.04 0.05
N GLU A 81 -15.98 -1.48 -0.91
CA GLU A 81 -15.40 -0.78 -2.06
C GLU A 81 -14.60 0.45 -1.63
N GLN A 82 -15.10 1.22 -0.67
CA GLN A 82 -14.38 2.35 -0.11
C GLN A 82 -13.12 1.93 0.65
N LEU A 83 -13.16 0.79 1.36
CA LEU A 83 -11.99 0.20 2.00
C LEU A 83 -10.92 -0.17 0.98
N ALA A 84 -11.29 -0.88 -0.09
CA ALA A 84 -10.39 -1.24 -1.19
C ALA A 84 -9.75 0.01 -1.82
N SER A 85 -10.55 1.04 -2.10
CA SER A 85 -10.04 2.31 -2.64
C SER A 85 -9.09 3.01 -1.68
N LEU A 86 -9.35 3.00 -0.36
CA LEU A 86 -8.47 3.62 0.64
C LEU A 86 -7.14 2.87 0.79
N ILE A 87 -7.12 1.53 0.68
CA ILE A 87 -5.89 0.73 0.67
C ILE A 87 -5.04 1.11 -0.55
N TYR A 88 -5.65 1.24 -1.74
CA TYR A 88 -4.94 1.72 -2.94
C TYR A 88 -4.40 3.15 -2.75
N ILE A 89 -5.22 4.07 -2.25
CA ILE A 89 -4.83 5.48 -2.06
C ILE A 89 -3.65 5.60 -1.09
N VAL A 90 -3.65 4.86 0.02
CA VAL A 90 -2.59 4.99 1.03
C VAL A 90 -1.23 4.56 0.49
N LEU A 91 -1.20 3.57 -0.42
CA LEU A 91 0.02 3.18 -1.13
C LEU A 91 0.43 4.26 -2.14
N SER A 92 -0.51 4.75 -2.95
CA SER A 92 -0.25 5.57 -4.13
C SER A 92 -0.04 7.06 -3.83
N LYS A 93 -0.55 7.57 -2.69
CA LYS A 93 -0.55 9.00 -2.34
C LYS A 93 0.84 9.65 -2.27
N ASN A 94 1.88 8.84 -2.09
CA ASN A 94 3.26 9.34 -1.98
C ASN A 94 3.94 9.50 -3.35
N VAL A 95 3.30 9.03 -4.43
CA VAL A 95 3.83 9.05 -5.80
C VAL A 95 2.89 9.69 -6.80
N LEU A 96 1.59 9.74 -6.50
CA LEU A 96 0.59 10.37 -7.36
C LEU A 96 -0.14 11.52 -6.64
N SER A 97 -0.55 12.52 -7.42
CA SER A 97 -1.52 13.50 -6.97
C SER A 97 -2.92 12.86 -6.82
N LEU A 98 -3.79 13.47 -6.01
CA LEU A 98 -5.17 13.00 -5.87
C LEU A 98 -5.94 13.04 -7.21
N GLU A 99 -5.65 14.00 -8.07
CA GLU A 99 -6.23 14.12 -9.40
C GLU A 99 -5.85 12.92 -10.29
N ASN A 100 -4.56 12.50 -10.27
CA ASN A 100 -4.11 11.33 -11.00
C ASN A 100 -4.71 10.04 -10.44
N ILE A 101 -4.85 9.93 -9.12
CA ILE A 101 -5.54 8.79 -8.47
C ILE A 101 -7.00 8.72 -8.91
N ASP A 102 -7.71 9.84 -8.93
CA ASP A 102 -9.09 9.89 -9.39
C ASP A 102 -9.21 9.52 -10.88
N THR A 103 -8.29 9.98 -11.71
CA THR A 103 -8.22 9.59 -13.13
C THR A 103 -8.08 8.07 -13.28
N LEU A 104 -7.18 7.43 -12.52
CA LEU A 104 -7.04 5.97 -12.54
C LEU A 104 -8.31 5.25 -12.09
N PHE A 105 -9.01 5.75 -11.07
CA PHE A 105 -10.29 5.20 -10.66
C PHE A 105 -11.37 5.32 -11.74
N GLN A 106 -11.39 6.43 -12.48
CA GLN A 106 -12.32 6.62 -13.60
C GLN A 106 -12.03 5.63 -14.73
N MET A 107 -10.76 5.45 -15.10
CA MET A 107 -10.33 4.46 -16.12
C MET A 107 -10.74 3.06 -15.69
N GLN A 108 -10.46 2.68 -14.45
CA GLN A 108 -10.80 1.37 -13.89
C GLN A 108 -12.30 1.08 -13.96
N ARG A 109 -13.16 2.02 -13.53
CA ARG A 109 -14.63 1.85 -13.53
C ARG A 109 -15.21 1.63 -14.94
N ALA A 110 -14.49 2.06 -15.98
CA ALA A 110 -14.90 1.85 -17.36
C ALA A 110 -14.63 0.44 -17.87
N HIS A 111 -13.75 -0.33 -17.21
CA HIS A 111 -13.23 -1.60 -17.74
C HIS A 111 -13.48 -2.81 -16.87
N CYS A 112 -13.57 -2.65 -15.54
CA CYS A 112 -13.73 -3.78 -14.63
C CYS A 112 -14.48 -3.40 -13.35
N THR A 113 -14.88 -4.42 -12.59
CA THR A 113 -15.49 -4.23 -11.27
C THR A 113 -14.45 -3.80 -10.23
N ALA A 114 -14.93 -3.21 -9.13
CA ALA A 114 -14.05 -2.86 -8.01
C ALA A 114 -13.32 -4.08 -7.41
N ALA A 115 -13.96 -5.25 -7.42
CA ALA A 115 -13.37 -6.49 -6.93
C ALA A 115 -12.21 -6.96 -7.82
N GLU A 116 -12.42 -7.02 -9.13
CA GLU A 116 -11.40 -7.42 -10.10
C GLU A 116 -10.19 -6.48 -10.06
N ALA A 117 -10.43 -5.16 -10.05
CA ALA A 117 -9.36 -4.19 -9.99
C ALA A 117 -8.55 -4.25 -8.70
N TYR A 118 -9.23 -4.41 -7.56
CA TYR A 118 -8.57 -4.49 -6.27
C TYR A 118 -7.76 -5.78 -6.13
N ASP A 119 -8.29 -6.94 -6.55
CA ASP A 119 -7.57 -8.20 -6.49
C ASP A 119 -6.36 -8.19 -7.44
N TYR A 120 -6.48 -7.60 -8.64
CA TYR A 120 -5.34 -7.39 -9.53
C TYR A 120 -4.27 -6.45 -8.91
N PHE A 121 -4.70 -5.38 -8.24
CA PHE A 121 -3.79 -4.51 -7.49
C PHE A 121 -3.04 -5.29 -6.41
N CYS A 122 -3.72 -6.15 -5.64
CA CYS A 122 -3.08 -7.00 -4.64
C CYS A 122 -2.02 -7.92 -5.27
N ASP A 123 -2.35 -8.57 -6.39
CA ASP A 123 -1.44 -9.45 -7.10
C ASP A 123 -0.17 -8.70 -7.59
N GLU A 124 -0.32 -7.50 -8.14
CA GLU A 124 0.81 -6.68 -8.59
C GLU A 124 1.69 -6.22 -7.42
N VAL A 125 1.10 -5.82 -6.28
CA VAL A 125 1.88 -5.44 -5.10
C VAL A 125 2.66 -6.62 -4.54
N GLU A 126 2.00 -7.78 -4.37
CA GLU A 126 2.61 -9.01 -3.85
C GLU A 126 3.66 -9.60 -4.79
N ASN A 127 3.57 -9.33 -6.08
CA ASN A 127 4.57 -9.70 -7.08
C ASN A 127 5.78 -8.75 -7.07
N CYS A 128 5.54 -7.45 -6.93
CA CYS A 128 6.56 -6.41 -7.04
C CYS A 128 7.36 -6.24 -5.74
N LEU A 129 6.69 -6.26 -4.59
CA LEU A 129 7.26 -5.90 -3.30
C LEU A 129 8.42 -6.84 -2.88
N PRO A 130 8.30 -8.17 -2.93
CA PRO A 130 9.41 -9.06 -2.59
C PRO A 130 10.62 -8.88 -3.50
N PHE A 131 10.41 -8.57 -4.78
CA PHE A 131 11.50 -8.32 -5.73
C PHE A 131 12.27 -7.03 -5.38
N ILE A 132 11.57 -5.92 -5.16
CA ILE A 132 12.19 -4.63 -4.83
C ILE A 132 12.91 -4.68 -3.47
N PHE A 133 12.37 -5.43 -2.51
CA PHE A 133 12.98 -5.63 -1.18
C PHE A 133 14.06 -6.71 -1.16
N GLU A 134 14.50 -7.18 -2.31
CA GLU A 134 15.56 -8.21 -2.42
C GLU A 134 15.22 -9.54 -1.71
N ALA A 135 13.94 -9.79 -1.43
CA ALA A 135 13.44 -11.04 -0.88
C ALA A 135 13.13 -12.10 -1.95
N SER A 136 13.06 -11.70 -3.22
CA SER A 136 12.87 -12.55 -4.40
C SER A 136 13.84 -12.16 -5.50
N SER A 137 14.31 -13.13 -6.27
CA SER A 137 15.21 -12.90 -7.41
C SER A 137 14.47 -12.61 -8.73
N SER A 138 13.15 -12.69 -8.76
CA SER A 138 12.36 -12.52 -9.98
C SER A 138 11.04 -11.79 -9.72
N ILE A 139 10.62 -11.04 -10.74
CA ILE A 139 9.29 -10.46 -10.85
C ILE A 139 8.59 -11.09 -12.05
N ARG A 140 7.33 -11.46 -11.91
CA ARG A 140 6.55 -12.04 -12.99
C ARG A 140 5.85 -10.97 -13.81
N ASP A 141 5.68 -11.20 -15.10
CA ASP A 141 4.72 -10.44 -15.90
C ASP A 141 3.33 -11.08 -15.73
N LEU A 142 2.47 -10.42 -14.95
CA LEU A 142 1.14 -10.95 -14.63
C LEU A 142 0.15 -10.78 -15.77
N ASP A 143 0.39 -9.84 -16.68
CA ASP A 143 -0.47 -9.57 -17.84
C ASP A 143 0.35 -8.96 -18.99
N PRO A 144 0.91 -9.80 -19.89
CA PRO A 144 1.68 -9.33 -21.04
C PRO A 144 0.89 -8.42 -21.98
N ASP A 145 -0.43 -8.64 -22.07
CA ASP A 145 -1.35 -7.89 -22.93
C ASP A 145 -2.07 -6.75 -22.18
N ALA A 146 -1.49 -6.31 -21.04
CA ALA A 146 -2.07 -5.26 -20.22
C ALA A 146 -2.43 -4.01 -21.03
N ASN A 147 -3.65 -3.52 -20.84
CA ASN A 147 -4.12 -2.24 -21.34
C ASN A 147 -3.42 -1.06 -20.64
N ASP A 148 -3.67 0.17 -21.09
CA ASP A 148 -3.02 1.36 -20.53
C ASP A 148 -3.32 1.56 -19.05
N GLU A 149 -4.53 1.25 -18.59
CA GLU A 149 -4.92 1.32 -17.18
C GLU A 149 -4.05 0.41 -16.32
N LYS A 150 -3.92 -0.86 -16.68
CA LYS A 150 -3.09 -1.84 -15.96
C LYS A 150 -1.60 -1.48 -15.99
N ARG A 151 -1.11 -0.93 -17.11
CA ARG A 151 0.26 -0.42 -17.22
C ARG A 151 0.52 0.76 -16.30
N LEU A 152 -0.42 1.72 -16.22
CA LEU A 152 -0.33 2.87 -15.31
C LEU A 152 -0.41 2.41 -13.84
N LEU A 153 -1.30 1.45 -13.53
CA LEU A 153 -1.39 0.84 -12.21
C LEU A 153 -0.07 0.18 -11.81
N ARG A 154 0.49 -0.68 -12.66
CA ARG A 154 1.80 -1.33 -12.43
C ARG A 154 2.90 -0.29 -12.21
N GLY A 155 2.99 0.74 -13.08
CA GLY A 155 3.95 1.82 -12.92
C GLY A 155 3.81 2.55 -11.58
N THR A 156 2.58 2.80 -11.14
CA THR A 156 2.28 3.40 -9.83
C THR A 156 2.75 2.51 -8.69
N ILE A 157 2.46 1.20 -8.74
CA ILE A 157 2.86 0.23 -7.72
C ILE A 157 4.38 0.15 -7.62
N VAL A 158 5.07 0.01 -8.76
CA VAL A 158 6.55 -0.04 -8.79
C VAL A 158 7.15 1.22 -8.17
N ALA A 159 6.64 2.41 -8.51
CA ALA A 159 7.11 3.66 -7.92
C ALA A 159 6.84 3.75 -6.41
N ALA A 160 5.63 3.36 -5.98
CA ALA A 160 5.24 3.39 -4.57
C ALA A 160 6.04 2.39 -3.73
N VAL A 161 6.24 1.17 -4.22
CA VAL A 161 7.02 0.13 -3.52
C VAL A 161 8.50 0.51 -3.45
N ASN A 162 9.08 1.11 -4.50
CA ASN A 162 10.44 1.68 -4.43
C ASN A 162 10.53 2.77 -3.37
N LYS A 163 9.52 3.65 -3.28
CA LYS A 163 9.48 4.68 -2.22
C LYS A 163 9.42 4.04 -0.83
N MET A 164 8.61 2.99 -0.64
CA MET A 164 8.56 2.25 0.62
C MET A 164 9.90 1.62 0.98
N TYR A 165 10.58 1.00 0.00
CA TYR A 165 11.91 0.44 0.18
C TYR A 165 12.92 1.51 0.65
N LEU A 166 12.94 2.67 -0.02
CA LEU A 166 13.81 3.78 0.35
C LEU A 166 13.52 4.29 1.78
N ASP A 167 12.25 4.42 2.15
CA ASP A 167 11.87 4.85 3.49
C ASP A 167 12.35 3.84 4.55
N CYS A 168 12.20 2.54 4.30
CA CYS A 168 12.74 1.48 5.17
C CYS A 168 14.27 1.57 5.29
N CYS A 169 14.99 1.78 4.17
CA CYS A 169 16.44 1.96 4.18
C CYS A 169 16.87 3.16 5.01
N PHE A 170 16.22 4.32 4.79
CA PHE A 170 16.56 5.53 5.54
C PHE A 170 16.21 5.44 7.03
N VAL A 171 15.14 4.75 7.39
CA VAL A 171 14.82 4.47 8.80
C VAL A 171 15.89 3.58 9.42
N ALA A 172 16.30 2.50 8.73
CA ALA A 172 17.38 1.63 9.20
C ALA A 172 18.71 2.39 9.39
N MET A 173 19.09 3.24 8.42
CA MET A 173 20.32 4.06 8.48
C MET A 173 20.31 5.11 9.61
N ARG A 174 19.13 5.63 9.98
CA ARG A 174 18.99 6.58 11.10
C ARG A 174 19.03 5.93 12.48
N GLN A 175 19.08 4.59 12.54
CA GLN A 175 19.01 3.81 13.80
C GLN A 175 17.76 4.15 14.64
N GLU A 176 16.66 4.53 14.00
CA GLU A 176 15.39 4.84 14.67
C GLU A 176 14.66 3.52 15.01
N GLN A 177 15.17 2.81 16.03
CA GLN A 177 14.53 1.57 16.54
C GLN A 177 13.08 1.77 16.98
N ALA A 178 12.68 3.00 17.34
CA ALA A 178 11.35 3.34 17.82
C ALA A 178 10.25 3.26 16.73
N LEU A 179 10.59 3.30 15.44
CA LEU A 179 9.65 3.24 14.33
C LEU A 179 9.41 1.81 13.79
N TRP A 180 10.03 0.79 14.43
CA TRP A 180 9.94 -0.59 13.99
C TRP A 180 9.28 -1.54 15.02
N PRO A 181 8.08 -1.26 15.52
CA PRO A 181 7.51 -2.03 16.64
C PRO A 181 6.88 -3.38 16.27
N GLY A 182 6.89 -3.79 15.01
CA GLY A 182 6.03 -4.90 14.57
C GLY A 182 6.70 -6.12 13.93
N ILE A 183 7.99 -6.07 13.59
CA ILE A 183 8.62 -7.13 12.78
C ILE A 183 9.60 -8.01 13.58
N LEU A 184 10.10 -7.55 14.71
CA LEU A 184 11.10 -8.25 15.50
C LEU A 184 10.57 -8.99 16.74
N GLY A 185 9.26 -8.92 17.01
CA GLY A 185 8.65 -9.58 18.18
C GLY A 185 8.53 -11.11 18.08
N ASP A 186 8.64 -11.67 16.88
CA ASP A 186 8.36 -13.08 16.61
C ASP A 186 9.58 -13.87 16.09
N LEU A 187 10.80 -13.35 16.24
CA LEU A 187 12.05 -13.99 15.78
C LEU A 187 12.98 -14.45 16.93
N GLU A 188 12.48 -14.49 18.18
CA GLU A 188 13.18 -15.16 19.29
C GLU A 188 12.58 -16.54 19.59
#